data_ea0ed6e45a880c000db74b1526fea3d9
#
_entry.id   ea0ed6e45a880c000db74b1526fea3d9
#
_cell.length_a   1.000
_cell.length_b   1.000
_cell.length_c   1.000
_cell.angle_alpha   90.00
_cell.angle_beta   90.00
_cell.angle_gamma   90.00
#
_symmetry.space_group_name_H-M   'P 1'
#
loop_
_entity.id
_entity.type
_entity.pdbx_description
1 polymer ?
#
loop_
_entity_poly.entity_id
_entity_poly.type
_entity_poly.pdbx_seq_one_letter_code
_entity_poly.pdbx_strand_id
1 'polypeptide(L)'
;GTSVTVNMRVIRNHDVTSEDGSEKISANNFYVDVEDVENLDDKEIVALSNAQAWETETDEYISIANIEYELEAKEGQYPVTFSTSNGTSIERTIFVVNQPFVKNEKANEGVMAFNFFKTVDEITESQALDTDLKTWANAQGWKLTDEDQSVDISVDYDFDPEEVTEGVYEITFSTTGREFKIHTTDYSEEGQEVGLTFFPEDIHVMPKVVF
;
A
#
# COMPACT_ATOMS: atom_id res chain seq x y z
N GLY A 1 2.87 9.81 17.34
CA GLY A 1 2.07 9.36 16.22
C GLY A 1 1.48 7.97 16.47
N THR A 2 0.67 7.52 15.57
CA THR A 2 0.06 6.18 15.58
C THR A 2 0.64 5.42 14.42
N SER A 3 0.97 4.14 14.58
CA SER A 3 1.59 3.34 13.53
C SER A 3 0.90 1.99 13.33
N VAL A 4 0.94 1.50 12.10
CA VAL A 4 0.56 0.14 11.70
C VAL A 4 1.70 -0.47 10.89
N THR A 5 2.04 -1.72 11.18
CA THR A 5 3.03 -2.49 10.41
C THR A 5 2.30 -3.55 9.60
N VAL A 6 2.62 -3.64 8.33
CA VAL A 6 2.06 -4.61 7.38
C VAL A 6 3.19 -5.38 6.69
N ASN A 7 2.84 -6.48 6.06
CA ASN A 7 3.78 -7.30 5.30
C ASN A 7 3.64 -7.02 3.81
N MET A 8 4.74 -6.62 3.18
CA MET A 8 4.92 -6.68 1.74
C MET A 8 5.51 -8.04 1.36
N ARG A 9 4.83 -8.79 0.51
CA ARG A 9 5.32 -10.05 -0.05
C ARG A 9 5.92 -9.79 -1.42
N VAL A 10 7.23 -9.91 -1.52
CA VAL A 10 7.95 -9.81 -2.80
C VAL A 10 7.97 -11.18 -3.45
N ILE A 11 7.46 -11.25 -4.67
CA ILE A 11 7.28 -12.47 -5.46
C ILE A 11 7.97 -12.34 -6.82
N ARG A 12 8.25 -13.47 -7.47
CA ARG A 12 8.64 -13.47 -8.90
C ARG A 12 7.44 -13.18 -9.76
N ASN A 13 7.70 -12.56 -10.92
CA ASN A 13 6.75 -12.56 -12.02
C ASN A 13 6.46 -14.02 -12.43
N HIS A 14 5.21 -14.41 -12.28
CA HIS A 14 4.73 -15.72 -12.73
C HIS A 14 3.81 -15.50 -13.93
N ASP A 15 4.44 -15.25 -15.09
CA ASP A 15 3.73 -15.19 -16.34
C ASP A 15 3.31 -16.59 -16.76
N VAL A 16 2.11 -16.71 -17.30
CA VAL A 16 1.67 -17.90 -18.01
C VAL A 16 1.79 -17.60 -19.50
N THR A 17 2.53 -18.45 -20.21
CA THR A 17 2.67 -18.38 -21.68
C THR A 17 1.67 -19.35 -22.31
N SER A 18 1.01 -18.94 -23.41
CA SER A 18 0.12 -19.79 -24.19
C SER A 18 0.85 -21.04 -24.72
N GLU A 19 0.11 -22.10 -25.06
CA GLU A 19 0.69 -23.36 -25.57
C GLU A 19 1.48 -23.16 -26.87
N ASP A 20 1.05 -22.23 -27.72
CA ASP A 20 1.72 -21.89 -28.95
C ASP A 20 2.81 -20.82 -28.80
N GLY A 21 3.02 -20.31 -27.59
CA GLY A 21 4.01 -19.29 -27.30
C GLY A 21 3.67 -17.87 -27.75
N SER A 22 2.47 -17.65 -28.31
CA SER A 22 2.10 -16.38 -28.95
C SER A 22 1.78 -15.26 -28.00
N GLU A 23 1.30 -15.57 -26.80
CA GLU A 23 0.91 -14.57 -25.81
C GLU A 23 1.27 -14.97 -24.37
N LYS A 24 1.34 -13.98 -23.49
CA LYS A 24 1.56 -14.15 -22.07
C LYS A 24 0.53 -13.38 -21.27
N ILE A 25 0.27 -13.86 -20.07
CA ILE A 25 -0.58 -13.21 -19.07
C ILE A 25 0.09 -13.23 -17.71
N SER A 26 0.01 -12.14 -16.96
CA SER A 26 0.48 -12.02 -15.58
C SER A 26 -0.56 -11.35 -14.72
N ALA A 27 -0.56 -11.68 -13.43
CA ALA A 27 -1.37 -11.03 -12.40
C ALA A 27 -0.78 -11.33 -11.02
N ASN A 28 -1.09 -10.52 -10.02
CA ASN A 28 -0.71 -10.72 -8.62
C ASN A 28 -1.91 -11.17 -7.78
N ASN A 29 -1.63 -11.81 -6.64
CA ASN A 29 -2.60 -11.88 -5.56
C ASN A 29 -2.78 -10.48 -4.95
N PHE A 30 -3.94 -10.23 -4.32
CA PHE A 30 -4.19 -8.94 -3.67
C PHE A 30 -5.12 -9.06 -2.46
N TYR A 31 -5.15 -8.00 -1.65
CA TYR A 31 -5.97 -7.90 -0.46
C TYR A 31 -7.11 -6.91 -0.68
N VAL A 32 -8.26 -7.20 -0.06
CA VAL A 32 -9.48 -6.37 -0.11
C VAL A 32 -10.12 -6.37 1.27
N ASP A 33 -10.68 -5.23 1.69
CA ASP A 33 -11.51 -5.17 2.89
C ASP A 33 -12.85 -5.88 2.67
N VAL A 34 -13.35 -6.53 3.73
CA VAL A 34 -14.71 -7.14 3.71
C VAL A 34 -15.77 -6.12 3.32
N GLU A 35 -15.63 -4.85 3.74
CA GLU A 35 -16.60 -3.78 3.48
C GLU A 35 -16.58 -3.31 2.01
N ASP A 36 -15.47 -3.48 1.30
CA ASP A 36 -15.30 -3.05 -0.08
C ASP A 36 -15.75 -4.09 -1.11
N VAL A 37 -15.94 -5.36 -0.70
CA VAL A 37 -16.27 -6.49 -1.59
C VAL A 37 -17.48 -6.22 -2.47
N GLU A 38 -18.56 -5.64 -1.91
CA GLU A 38 -19.80 -5.38 -2.65
C GLU A 38 -19.67 -4.30 -3.73
N ASN A 39 -18.61 -3.49 -3.67
CA ASN A 39 -18.34 -2.39 -4.59
C ASN A 39 -17.30 -2.73 -5.66
N LEU A 40 -16.62 -3.89 -5.55
CA LEU A 40 -15.61 -4.29 -6.51
C LEU A 40 -16.21 -4.60 -7.88
N ASP A 41 -15.63 -3.98 -8.90
CA ASP A 41 -15.91 -4.31 -10.30
C ASP A 41 -14.67 -4.95 -10.98
N ASP A 42 -14.86 -5.47 -12.20
CA ASP A 42 -13.79 -6.11 -12.96
C ASP A 42 -12.58 -5.19 -13.19
N LYS A 43 -12.79 -3.88 -13.30
CA LYS A 43 -11.70 -2.91 -13.52
C LYS A 43 -10.86 -2.73 -12.28
N GLU A 44 -11.51 -2.69 -11.11
CA GLU A 44 -10.82 -2.61 -9.82
C GLU A 44 -10.04 -3.89 -9.54
N ILE A 45 -10.62 -5.06 -9.86
CA ILE A 45 -9.94 -6.35 -9.74
C ILE A 45 -8.69 -6.41 -10.63
N VAL A 46 -8.77 -5.94 -11.90
CA VAL A 46 -7.61 -5.83 -12.79
C VAL A 46 -6.55 -4.88 -12.21
N ALA A 47 -6.97 -3.73 -11.71
CA ALA A 47 -6.05 -2.74 -11.15
C ALA A 47 -5.35 -3.26 -9.87
N LEU A 48 -6.10 -3.87 -8.94
CA LEU A 48 -5.56 -4.41 -7.70
C LEU A 48 -4.62 -5.60 -7.93
N SER A 49 -4.93 -6.44 -8.92
CA SER A 49 -4.10 -7.59 -9.29
C SER A 49 -2.94 -7.23 -10.22
N ASN A 50 -2.89 -6.01 -10.74
CA ASN A 50 -1.98 -5.62 -11.83
C ASN A 50 -2.03 -6.63 -13.00
N ALA A 51 -3.24 -7.11 -13.35
CA ALA A 51 -3.41 -8.09 -14.40
C ALA A 51 -3.12 -7.49 -15.78
N GLN A 52 -2.21 -8.12 -16.51
CA GLN A 52 -1.75 -7.68 -17.83
C GLN A 52 -1.55 -8.87 -18.75
N ALA A 53 -1.76 -8.65 -20.05
CA ALA A 53 -1.44 -9.64 -21.07
C ALA A 53 -0.80 -8.94 -22.28
N TRP A 54 0.06 -9.68 -23.02
CA TRP A 54 0.79 -9.15 -24.18
C TRP A 54 1.13 -10.24 -25.18
N GLU A 55 1.34 -9.82 -26.41
CA GLU A 55 1.88 -10.69 -27.48
C GLU A 55 3.39 -10.87 -27.28
N THR A 56 3.86 -12.12 -27.39
CA THR A 56 5.26 -12.46 -27.11
C THR A 56 6.24 -11.92 -28.17
N GLU A 57 5.79 -11.80 -29.42
CA GLU A 57 6.66 -11.36 -30.53
C GLU A 57 6.82 -9.83 -30.61
N THR A 58 5.77 -9.09 -30.23
CA THR A 58 5.70 -7.64 -30.41
C THR A 58 5.83 -6.87 -29.11
N ASP A 59 5.67 -7.54 -27.96
CA ASP A 59 5.51 -6.95 -26.62
C ASP A 59 4.31 -5.97 -26.54
N GLU A 60 3.36 -6.06 -27.48
CA GLU A 60 2.16 -5.23 -27.47
C GLU A 60 1.14 -5.76 -26.45
N TYR A 61 0.59 -4.86 -25.63
CA TYR A 61 -0.45 -5.22 -24.67
C TYR A 61 -1.73 -5.62 -25.36
N ILE A 62 -2.33 -6.73 -24.88
CA ILE A 62 -3.65 -7.21 -25.28
C ILE A 62 -4.60 -7.17 -24.09
N SER A 63 -5.90 -7.11 -24.37
CA SER A 63 -6.91 -6.99 -23.31
C SER A 63 -7.09 -8.29 -22.53
N ILE A 64 -7.29 -8.18 -21.22
CA ILE A 64 -7.93 -9.23 -20.42
C ILE A 64 -9.39 -9.32 -20.92
N ALA A 65 -9.77 -10.48 -21.45
CA ALA A 65 -11.07 -10.68 -22.11
C ALA A 65 -12.15 -11.20 -21.17
N ASN A 66 -11.75 -11.94 -20.13
CA ASN A 66 -12.67 -12.51 -19.14
C ASN A 66 -12.03 -12.56 -17.77
N ILE A 67 -12.85 -12.32 -16.74
CA ILE A 67 -12.47 -12.40 -15.33
C ILE A 67 -13.55 -13.23 -14.63
N GLU A 68 -13.16 -14.37 -14.05
CA GLU A 68 -14.06 -15.28 -13.36
C GLU A 68 -13.72 -15.32 -11.87
N TYR A 69 -14.67 -15.01 -11.01
CA TYR A 69 -14.54 -15.09 -9.57
C TYR A 69 -15.90 -15.29 -8.90
N GLU A 70 -15.89 -15.92 -7.72
CA GLU A 70 -17.02 -15.95 -6.79
C GLU A 70 -16.53 -15.34 -5.47
N LEU A 71 -16.99 -14.14 -5.13
CA LEU A 71 -16.51 -13.37 -3.99
C LEU A 71 -17.64 -13.14 -3.00
N GLU A 72 -17.39 -13.41 -1.72
CA GLU A 72 -18.31 -13.14 -0.63
C GLU A 72 -17.74 -12.04 0.28
N ALA A 73 -18.60 -11.16 0.82
CA ALA A 73 -18.24 -10.16 1.81
C ALA A 73 -17.96 -10.81 3.19
N LYS A 74 -16.96 -11.67 3.22
CA LYS A 74 -16.54 -12.45 4.38
C LYS A 74 -15.05 -12.75 4.30
N GLU A 75 -14.36 -12.69 5.44
CA GLU A 75 -12.94 -13.07 5.50
C GLU A 75 -12.69 -14.45 4.91
N GLY A 76 -11.70 -14.52 4.01
CA GLY A 76 -11.37 -15.75 3.32
C GLY A 76 -10.38 -15.56 2.18
N GLN A 77 -10.18 -16.63 1.42
CA GLN A 77 -9.37 -16.66 0.22
C GLN A 77 -10.25 -17.13 -0.93
N TYR A 78 -10.32 -16.31 -1.96
CA TYR A 78 -11.19 -16.52 -3.11
C TYR A 78 -10.37 -16.58 -4.39
N PRO A 79 -10.54 -17.61 -5.22
CA PRO A 79 -9.85 -17.67 -6.50
C PRO A 79 -10.42 -16.63 -7.49
N VAL A 80 -9.55 -16.09 -8.31
CA VAL A 80 -9.89 -15.26 -9.47
C VAL A 80 -9.08 -15.74 -10.67
N THR A 81 -9.75 -15.92 -11.81
CA THR A 81 -9.11 -16.33 -13.07
C THR A 81 -9.21 -15.21 -14.09
N PHE A 82 -8.08 -14.79 -14.60
CA PHE A 82 -7.97 -13.83 -15.72
C PHE A 82 -7.67 -14.58 -16.99
N SER A 83 -8.32 -14.22 -18.09
CA SER A 83 -8.12 -14.88 -19.38
C SER A 83 -8.06 -13.90 -20.54
N THR A 84 -7.23 -14.21 -21.55
CA THR A 84 -7.23 -13.52 -22.84
C THR A 84 -8.34 -14.07 -23.75
N SER A 85 -8.58 -13.40 -24.89
CA SER A 85 -9.54 -13.87 -25.89
C SER A 85 -9.15 -15.20 -26.55
N ASN A 86 -7.87 -15.56 -26.54
CA ASN A 86 -7.37 -16.82 -27.09
C ASN A 86 -7.34 -17.96 -26.06
N GLY A 87 -7.70 -17.67 -24.80
CA GLY A 87 -7.87 -18.66 -23.75
C GLY A 87 -6.63 -18.89 -22.87
N THR A 88 -5.58 -18.11 -23.04
CA THR A 88 -4.47 -18.12 -22.07
C THR A 88 -4.97 -17.55 -20.76
N SER A 89 -4.79 -18.28 -19.65
CA SER A 89 -5.38 -17.92 -18.36
C SER A 89 -4.40 -18.05 -17.22
N ILE A 90 -4.65 -17.26 -16.17
CA ILE A 90 -3.90 -17.28 -14.92
C ILE A 90 -4.85 -17.20 -13.72
N GLU A 91 -4.68 -18.08 -12.74
CA GLU A 91 -5.43 -18.05 -11.50
C GLU A 91 -4.62 -17.35 -10.40
N ARG A 92 -5.30 -16.50 -9.61
CA ARG A 92 -4.77 -15.79 -8.45
C ARG A 92 -5.73 -15.86 -7.29
N THR A 93 -5.31 -15.37 -6.14
CA THR A 93 -6.10 -15.37 -4.91
C THR A 93 -6.40 -13.95 -4.45
N ILE A 94 -7.67 -13.68 -4.21
CA ILE A 94 -8.16 -12.50 -3.51
C ILE A 94 -8.20 -12.85 -2.01
N PHE A 95 -7.48 -12.09 -1.18
CA PHE A 95 -7.52 -12.21 0.27
C PHE A 95 -8.51 -11.18 0.81
N VAL A 96 -9.69 -11.61 1.20
CA VAL A 96 -10.68 -10.78 1.88
C VAL A 96 -10.36 -10.77 3.37
N VAL A 97 -10.12 -9.62 3.93
CA VAL A 97 -9.70 -9.44 5.34
C VAL A 97 -10.46 -8.30 5.98
N ASN A 98 -10.61 -8.33 7.29
CA ASN A 98 -10.95 -7.11 8.02
C ASN A 98 -9.71 -6.21 8.05
N GLN A 99 -9.92 -4.96 7.70
CA GLN A 99 -8.83 -4.00 7.52
C GLN A 99 -8.01 -3.81 8.80
N PRO A 100 -6.68 -3.94 8.76
CA PRO A 100 -5.82 -3.60 9.87
C PRO A 100 -5.93 -2.11 10.21
N PHE A 101 -6.47 -1.83 11.38
CA PHE A 101 -6.80 -0.48 11.81
C PHE A 101 -6.28 -0.24 13.23
N VAL A 102 -5.47 0.77 13.42
CA VAL A 102 -4.92 1.15 14.72
C VAL A 102 -5.41 2.54 15.12
N LYS A 103 -6.03 2.63 16.30
CA LYS A 103 -6.48 3.89 16.90
C LYS A 103 -5.57 4.28 18.04
N ASN A 104 -5.27 5.57 18.13
CA ASN A 104 -4.61 6.18 19.27
C ASN A 104 -5.44 7.36 19.78
N GLU A 105 -6.23 7.12 20.81
CA GLU A 105 -7.12 8.14 21.38
C GLU A 105 -6.34 9.32 21.98
N LYS A 106 -5.12 9.09 22.52
CA LYS A 106 -4.28 10.17 23.08
C LYS A 106 -3.78 11.12 22.00
N ALA A 107 -3.42 10.58 20.84
CA ALA A 107 -3.01 11.38 19.69
C ALA A 107 -4.21 11.87 18.88
N ASN A 108 -5.41 11.36 19.14
CA ASN A 108 -6.61 11.58 18.36
C ASN A 108 -6.41 11.21 16.88
N GLU A 109 -5.77 10.07 16.63
CA GLU A 109 -5.39 9.63 15.29
C GLU A 109 -5.69 8.15 15.07
N GLY A 110 -6.09 7.82 13.84
CA GLY A 110 -6.18 6.48 13.32
C GLY A 110 -5.25 6.30 12.13
N VAL A 111 -4.75 5.09 11.93
CA VAL A 111 -3.97 4.69 10.77
C VAL A 111 -4.36 3.28 10.35
N MET A 112 -4.42 3.06 9.05
CA MET A 112 -4.68 1.76 8.46
C MET A 112 -3.79 1.50 7.27
N ALA A 113 -3.52 0.23 6.99
CA ALA A 113 -2.85 -0.22 5.78
C ALA A 113 -3.12 -1.71 5.58
N PHE A 114 -3.01 -2.21 4.34
CA PHE A 114 -3.12 -3.63 4.03
C PHE A 114 -1.75 -4.27 3.82
N ASN A 115 -1.69 -5.58 4.03
CA ASN A 115 -0.64 -6.39 3.41
C ASN A 115 -0.80 -6.30 1.88
N PHE A 116 0.30 -6.48 1.15
CA PHE A 116 0.25 -6.43 -0.31
C PHE A 116 1.33 -7.32 -0.95
N PHE A 117 1.17 -7.57 -2.25
CA PHE A 117 2.11 -8.34 -3.06
C PHE A 117 2.72 -7.43 -4.10
N LYS A 118 4.03 -7.53 -4.29
CA LYS A 118 4.78 -6.84 -5.35
C LYS A 118 5.84 -7.76 -5.94
N THR A 119 6.16 -7.53 -7.21
CA THR A 119 7.29 -8.20 -7.84
C THR A 119 8.58 -7.43 -7.56
N VAL A 120 9.73 -8.09 -7.73
CA VAL A 120 11.03 -7.43 -7.64
C VAL A 120 11.08 -6.22 -8.59
N ASP A 121 10.62 -6.42 -9.85
CA ASP A 121 10.67 -5.37 -10.88
C ASP A 121 9.82 -4.16 -10.52
N GLU A 122 8.59 -4.35 -9.99
CA GLU A 122 7.74 -3.23 -9.54
C GLU A 122 8.42 -2.36 -8.45
N ILE A 123 9.22 -2.98 -7.59
CA ILE A 123 9.92 -2.26 -6.51
C ILE A 123 11.16 -1.55 -7.06
N THR A 124 11.98 -2.24 -7.84
CA THR A 124 13.24 -1.68 -8.40
C THR A 124 13.00 -0.58 -9.42
N GLU A 125 11.88 -0.61 -10.15
CA GLU A 125 11.51 0.40 -11.13
C GLU A 125 10.79 1.61 -10.53
N SER A 126 10.40 1.56 -9.25
CA SER A 126 9.72 2.66 -8.57
C SER A 126 10.59 3.91 -8.51
N GLN A 127 10.05 5.03 -9.00
CA GLN A 127 10.73 6.34 -8.96
C GLN A 127 10.40 7.13 -7.68
N ALA A 128 9.42 6.67 -6.89
CA ALA A 128 8.92 7.35 -5.70
C ALA A 128 8.42 6.32 -4.67
N LEU A 129 9.29 5.42 -4.24
CA LEU A 129 8.94 4.22 -3.46
C LEU A 129 8.07 4.52 -2.24
N ASP A 130 8.36 5.57 -1.47
CA ASP A 130 7.55 5.96 -0.31
C ASP A 130 6.07 6.25 -0.68
N THR A 131 5.86 6.86 -1.83
CA THR A 131 4.51 7.16 -2.35
C THR A 131 3.83 5.89 -2.85
N ASP A 132 4.59 5.08 -3.57
CA ASP A 132 4.10 3.82 -4.13
C ASP A 132 3.75 2.82 -3.02
N LEU A 133 4.57 2.70 -1.98
CA LEU A 133 4.27 1.86 -0.81
C LEU A 133 2.96 2.27 -0.11
N LYS A 134 2.70 3.58 0.04
CA LYS A 134 1.42 4.07 0.59
C LYS A 134 0.24 3.69 -0.30
N THR A 135 0.41 3.83 -1.60
CA THR A 135 -0.62 3.49 -2.59
C THR A 135 -0.89 1.99 -2.62
N TRP A 136 0.16 1.18 -2.67
CA TRP A 136 0.06 -0.28 -2.72
C TRP A 136 -0.55 -0.91 -1.46
N ALA A 137 -0.27 -0.31 -0.30
CA ALA A 137 -0.84 -0.72 0.97
C ALA A 137 -2.21 -0.09 1.25
N ASN A 138 -2.73 0.77 0.37
CA ASN A 138 -3.89 1.63 0.64
C ASN A 138 -3.80 2.29 2.03
N ALA A 139 -2.62 2.83 2.34
CA ALA A 139 -2.34 3.38 3.65
C ALA A 139 -3.04 4.73 3.85
N GLN A 140 -3.80 4.87 4.92
CA GLN A 140 -4.57 6.07 5.25
C GLN A 140 -4.42 6.42 6.72
N GLY A 141 -4.44 7.73 7.00
CA GLY A 141 -4.43 8.28 8.34
C GLY A 141 -5.49 9.38 8.48
N TRP A 142 -6.16 9.46 9.62
CA TRP A 142 -7.20 10.46 9.88
C TRP A 142 -7.29 10.85 11.36
N LYS A 143 -8.05 11.90 11.63
CA LYS A 143 -8.40 12.31 13.01
C LYS A 143 -9.64 11.55 13.48
N LEU A 144 -9.59 10.96 14.69
CA LEU A 144 -10.71 10.20 15.27
C LEU A 144 -11.93 11.07 15.60
N THR A 145 -11.75 12.38 15.79
CA THR A 145 -12.85 13.33 16.02
C THR A 145 -13.45 13.89 14.74
N ASP A 146 -12.79 13.69 13.60
CA ASP A 146 -13.21 14.15 12.29
C ASP A 146 -12.59 13.23 11.24
N GLU A 147 -13.33 12.19 10.85
CA GLU A 147 -12.84 11.14 9.92
C GLU A 147 -12.58 11.68 8.51
N ASP A 148 -13.18 12.82 8.15
CA ASP A 148 -12.91 13.50 6.88
C ASP A 148 -11.55 14.23 6.89
N GLN A 149 -10.95 14.44 8.07
CA GLN A 149 -9.66 15.07 8.21
C GLN A 149 -8.52 14.06 8.09
N SER A 150 -7.92 13.98 6.90
CA SER A 150 -6.72 13.18 6.65
C SER A 150 -5.51 13.69 7.45
N VAL A 151 -4.63 12.77 7.82
CA VAL A 151 -3.35 13.03 8.47
C VAL A 151 -2.23 12.47 7.60
N ASP A 152 -1.16 13.24 7.44
CA ASP A 152 0.01 12.80 6.67
C ASP A 152 0.62 11.52 7.29
N ILE A 153 1.05 10.61 6.43
CA ILE A 153 1.68 9.34 6.78
C ILE A 153 3.13 9.35 6.32
N SER A 154 4.03 8.97 7.23
CA SER A 154 5.39 8.57 6.91
C SER A 154 5.47 7.06 6.72
N VAL A 155 6.46 6.62 5.94
CA VAL A 155 6.76 5.21 5.69
C VAL A 155 8.14 4.90 6.24
N ASP A 156 8.28 3.75 6.88
CA ASP A 156 9.56 3.24 7.37
C ASP A 156 9.71 1.76 6.95
N TYR A 157 10.87 1.40 6.39
CA TYR A 157 11.21 0.06 5.94
C TYR A 157 12.74 -0.15 6.01
N ASP A 158 13.14 -1.40 6.19
CA ASP A 158 14.55 -1.80 6.35
C ASP A 158 14.98 -2.73 5.20
N PHE A 159 14.99 -2.21 3.97
CA PHE A 159 15.56 -2.91 2.79
C PHE A 159 16.07 -1.90 1.77
N ASP A 160 17.03 -2.33 0.95
CA ASP A 160 17.49 -1.56 -0.21
C ASP A 160 16.63 -1.95 -1.43
N PRO A 161 15.92 -1.00 -2.06
CA PRO A 161 15.11 -1.29 -3.24
C PRO A 161 15.90 -1.87 -4.42
N GLU A 162 17.18 -1.53 -4.55
CA GLU A 162 18.05 -2.04 -5.62
C GLU A 162 18.54 -3.48 -5.35
N GLU A 163 18.49 -3.92 -4.09
CA GLU A 163 18.94 -5.26 -3.67
C GLU A 163 17.78 -6.16 -3.22
N VAL A 164 16.52 -5.72 -3.39
CA VAL A 164 15.36 -6.47 -2.94
C VAL A 164 15.28 -7.83 -3.67
N THR A 165 14.92 -8.86 -2.93
CA THR A 165 14.73 -10.23 -3.42
C THR A 165 13.38 -10.78 -2.98
N GLU A 166 13.02 -11.97 -3.47
CA GLU A 166 11.81 -12.64 -2.98
C GLU A 166 11.84 -12.83 -1.47
N GLY A 167 10.73 -12.50 -0.81
CA GLY A 167 10.64 -12.59 0.65
C GLY A 167 9.43 -11.86 1.23
N VAL A 168 9.47 -11.70 2.54
CA VAL A 168 8.49 -10.92 3.28
C VAL A 168 9.21 -9.78 3.98
N TYR A 169 8.77 -8.57 3.72
CA TYR A 169 9.34 -7.34 4.27
C TYR A 169 8.29 -6.62 5.11
N GLU A 170 8.68 -6.15 6.28
CA GLU A 170 7.80 -5.34 7.14
C GLU A 170 7.86 -3.88 6.72
N ILE A 171 6.69 -3.28 6.53
CA ILE A 171 6.55 -1.85 6.22
C ILE A 171 5.72 -1.21 7.33
N THR A 172 6.24 -0.15 7.92
CA THR A 172 5.53 0.60 8.97
C THR A 172 5.04 1.94 8.45
N PHE A 173 3.74 2.15 8.54
CA PHE A 173 3.08 3.42 8.25
C PHE A 173 2.75 4.13 9.55
N SER A 174 3.18 5.37 9.68
CA SER A 174 2.99 6.16 10.91
C SER A 174 2.40 7.52 10.59
N THR A 175 1.39 7.93 11.37
CA THR A 175 0.94 9.32 11.32
C THR A 175 2.09 10.23 11.75
N THR A 176 2.37 11.25 10.96
CA THR A 176 3.38 12.24 11.32
C THR A 176 2.84 13.07 12.48
N GLY A 177 3.30 12.76 13.68
CA GLY A 177 3.12 13.65 14.82
C GLY A 177 3.71 15.02 14.49
N ARG A 178 3.11 16.08 15.02
CA ARG A 178 3.70 17.43 14.85
C ARG A 178 5.08 17.43 15.51
N GLU A 179 6.14 17.46 14.69
CA GLU A 179 7.48 17.71 15.18
C GLU A 179 7.66 19.20 15.47
N PHE A 180 7.92 19.54 16.71
CA PHE A 180 8.32 20.89 17.09
C PHE A 180 9.81 20.89 17.33
N LYS A 181 10.57 21.63 16.50
CA LYS A 181 11.99 21.92 16.78
C LYS A 181 12.05 23.11 17.72
N ILE A 182 12.50 22.86 18.95
CA ILE A 182 12.64 23.87 19.96
C ILE A 182 14.14 24.12 20.18
N HIS A 183 14.53 25.37 20.06
CA HIS A 183 15.84 25.82 20.47
C HIS A 183 15.74 26.28 21.93
N THR A 184 16.27 25.50 22.84
CA THR A 184 16.36 25.87 24.26
C THR A 184 17.83 25.93 24.67
N THR A 185 18.11 26.77 25.69
CA THR A 185 19.40 26.80 26.37
C THR A 185 19.50 25.78 27.50
N ASP A 186 18.37 25.14 27.82
CA ASP A 186 18.32 24.13 28.85
C ASP A 186 18.63 22.75 28.26
N TYR A 187 19.51 22.03 28.96
CA TYR A 187 19.89 20.68 28.53
C TYR A 187 18.84 19.67 28.99
N SER A 188 18.40 18.80 28.10
CA SER A 188 17.59 17.63 28.42
C SER A 188 18.24 16.39 27.77
N GLU A 189 18.22 15.26 28.50
CA GLU A 189 18.75 14.00 27.98
C GLU A 189 17.80 13.43 26.92
N GLU A 190 18.37 12.70 25.94
CA GLU A 190 17.59 12.02 24.91
C GLU A 190 16.61 11.01 25.54
N GLY A 191 15.31 11.09 25.14
CA GLY A 191 14.25 10.25 25.71
C GLY A 191 13.62 10.78 27.00
N GLN A 192 14.03 11.92 27.51
CA GLN A 192 13.41 12.55 28.67
C GLN A 192 12.09 13.23 28.29
N GLU A 193 11.04 12.99 29.06
CA GLU A 193 9.75 13.69 28.92
C GLU A 193 9.92 15.15 29.39
N VAL A 194 9.66 16.10 28.47
CA VAL A 194 9.74 17.53 28.75
C VAL A 194 8.37 18.19 28.59
N GLY A 195 7.97 19.01 29.52
CA GLY A 195 6.75 19.81 29.42
C GLY A 195 7.04 21.12 28.70
N LEU A 196 6.23 21.45 27.68
CA LEU A 196 6.32 22.71 26.95
C LEU A 196 5.13 23.60 27.30
N THR A 197 5.39 24.84 27.70
CA THR A 197 4.37 25.85 27.89
C THR A 197 4.60 26.99 26.91
N PHE A 198 3.58 27.30 26.12
CA PHE A 198 3.59 28.42 25.17
C PHE A 198 2.60 29.48 25.67
N PHE A 199 3.04 30.72 25.73
CA PHE A 199 2.12 31.84 25.85
C PHE A 199 1.73 32.31 24.43
N PRO A 200 0.49 32.79 24.21
CA PRO A 200 0.03 33.23 22.89
C PRO A 200 0.95 34.28 22.24
N GLU A 201 1.57 35.13 23.02
CA GLU A 201 2.53 36.16 22.61
C GLU A 201 3.88 35.60 22.13
N ASP A 202 4.22 34.37 22.52
CA ASP A 202 5.48 33.73 22.16
C ASP A 202 5.37 32.93 20.83
N ILE A 203 4.17 32.85 20.24
CA ILE A 203 3.94 32.07 19.02
C ILE A 203 4.14 32.98 17.80
N HIS A 204 5.28 32.84 17.14
CA HIS A 204 5.55 33.47 15.84
C HIS A 204 5.31 32.48 14.71
N VAL A 205 4.25 32.69 13.93
CA VAL A 205 4.01 31.92 12.70
C VAL A 205 4.84 32.52 11.58
N MET A 206 5.90 31.82 11.19
CA MET A 206 6.68 32.17 10.01
C MET A 206 6.17 31.41 8.80
N PRO A 207 5.86 32.11 7.68
CA PRO A 207 5.52 31.41 6.45
C PRO A 207 6.73 30.61 5.95
N LYS A 208 6.49 29.36 5.52
CA LYS A 208 7.52 28.52 4.92
C LYS A 208 7.98 29.18 3.62
N VAL A 209 9.19 29.69 3.58
CA VAL A 209 9.83 30.15 2.33
C VAL A 209 10.34 28.91 1.62
N VAL A 210 9.73 28.55 0.50
CA VAL A 210 10.20 27.50 -0.40
C VAL A 210 11.23 28.17 -1.33
N PHE A 211 12.48 27.74 -1.25
CA PHE A 211 13.53 28.14 -2.18
C PHE A 211 13.59 27.16 -3.35
#